data_dea5fe38d4ffba82778091b7541fc699
#
_entry.id   dea5fe38d4ffba82778091b7541fc699
#
_cell.length_a   1.000
_cell.length_b   1.000
_cell.length_c   1.000
_cell.angle_alpha   90.00
_cell.angle_beta   90.00
_cell.angle_gamma   90.00
#
_symmetry.space_group_name_H-M   'P 1'
#
loop_
_entity.id
_entity.type
_entity.pdbx_description
1 polymer ?
#
loop_
_entity_poly.entity_id
_entity_poly.type
_entity_poly.pdbx_seq_one_letter_code
_entity_poly.pdbx_strand_id
1 'polypeptide(L)'
;RHAKRGCSEEEITLGEFLARCENYFIGNGRMIDQEYQARLSEGMIRCYLVHEKVSGFGHQAINALFPTPPGAAPMEAPEPGPRFYHPPTKPEFQTLKHHLETEWVPTAQDLLEIDADNLPILWDCDFLLGPKKENGEDTYVLCEINVSSVAPYPASAVSYIVDATAVQVRRSRQRRDFTQ
;
A
#
# COMPACT_ATOMS: atom_id res chain seq x y z
N ARG A 1 -20.35 -9.62 -4.16
CA ARG A 1 -19.40 -10.74 -4.13
C ARG A 1 -18.00 -10.13 -4.13
N HIS A 2 -17.25 -10.35 -3.10
CA HIS A 2 -15.86 -9.96 -3.06
C HIS A 2 -15.12 -10.69 -4.17
N ALA A 3 -14.26 -9.97 -4.92
CA ALA A 3 -13.28 -10.62 -5.74
C ALA A 3 -12.50 -11.58 -4.84
N LYS A 4 -12.61 -12.88 -5.06
CA LYS A 4 -11.82 -13.85 -4.31
C LYS A 4 -10.36 -13.58 -4.64
N ARG A 5 -9.51 -13.47 -3.61
CA ARG A 5 -8.05 -13.41 -3.81
C ARG A 5 -7.64 -14.53 -4.75
N GLY A 6 -6.84 -14.21 -5.75
CA GLY A 6 -6.30 -15.18 -6.68
C GLY A 6 -7.29 -15.74 -7.70
N CYS A 7 -8.30 -14.98 -8.09
CA CYS A 7 -9.13 -15.35 -9.23
C CYS A 7 -8.28 -15.43 -10.49
N SER A 8 -8.59 -16.41 -11.34
CA SER A 8 -8.02 -16.49 -12.67
C SER A 8 -8.37 -15.26 -13.50
N GLU A 9 -7.52 -14.92 -14.45
CA GLU A 9 -7.84 -13.94 -15.47
C GLU A 9 -9.14 -14.33 -16.19
N GLU A 10 -10.00 -13.36 -16.40
CA GLU A 10 -11.29 -13.56 -17.08
C GLU A 10 -11.49 -12.43 -18.11
N GLU A 11 -11.85 -12.81 -19.32
CA GLU A 11 -12.24 -11.89 -20.36
C GLU A 11 -13.76 -11.85 -20.45
N ILE A 12 -14.35 -10.68 -20.15
CA ILE A 12 -15.79 -10.45 -20.16
C ILE A 12 -16.13 -9.13 -20.84
N THR A 13 -17.36 -8.97 -21.28
CA THR A 13 -17.82 -7.68 -21.80
C THR A 13 -17.92 -6.64 -20.69
N LEU A 14 -17.77 -5.37 -21.04
CA LEU A 14 -17.98 -4.26 -20.09
C LEU A 14 -19.38 -4.32 -19.46
N GLY A 15 -20.42 -4.69 -20.23
CA GLY A 15 -21.78 -4.82 -19.74
C GLY A 15 -21.91 -5.88 -18.65
N GLU A 16 -21.30 -7.06 -18.85
CA GLU A 16 -21.27 -8.12 -17.82
C GLU A 16 -20.50 -7.68 -16.58
N PHE A 17 -19.37 -7.00 -16.77
CA PHE A 17 -18.58 -6.46 -15.66
C PHE A 17 -19.41 -5.48 -14.82
N LEU A 18 -20.04 -4.48 -15.45
CA LEU A 18 -20.87 -3.50 -14.78
C LEU A 18 -22.06 -4.15 -14.05
N ALA A 19 -22.72 -5.14 -14.67
CA ALA A 19 -23.81 -5.88 -14.02
C ALA A 19 -23.33 -6.63 -12.75
N ARG A 20 -22.14 -7.22 -12.78
CA ARG A 20 -21.54 -7.87 -11.59
C ARG A 20 -21.20 -6.87 -10.49
N CYS A 21 -20.85 -5.65 -10.88
CA CYS A 21 -20.43 -4.59 -9.97
C CYS A 21 -21.59 -3.72 -9.45
N GLU A 22 -22.82 -3.95 -9.90
CA GLU A 22 -23.98 -3.10 -9.60
C GLU A 22 -24.13 -2.81 -8.10
N ASN A 23 -23.94 -3.81 -7.25
CA ASN A 23 -24.05 -3.65 -5.80
C ASN A 23 -23.00 -2.70 -5.18
N TYR A 24 -21.86 -2.49 -5.85
CA TYR A 24 -20.83 -1.56 -5.39
C TYR A 24 -21.15 -0.10 -5.70
N PHE A 25 -22.14 0.15 -6.57
CA PHE A 25 -22.58 1.50 -6.95
C PHE A 25 -23.82 1.97 -6.20
N ILE A 26 -24.38 1.14 -5.29
CA ILE A 26 -25.55 1.52 -4.50
C ILE A 26 -25.23 2.70 -3.59
N GLY A 27 -26.09 3.70 -3.56
CA GLY A 27 -25.86 4.95 -2.83
C GLY A 27 -24.77 5.78 -3.50
N ASN A 28 -23.73 6.14 -2.75
CA ASN A 28 -22.57 6.87 -3.25
C ASN A 28 -21.35 5.94 -3.47
N GLY A 29 -21.61 4.65 -3.67
CA GLY A 29 -20.54 3.67 -3.89
C GLY A 29 -19.72 3.97 -5.14
N ARG A 30 -18.45 3.65 -5.08
CA ARG A 30 -17.47 3.85 -6.17
C ARG A 30 -16.55 2.66 -6.25
N MET A 31 -16.01 2.43 -7.43
CA MET A 31 -14.95 1.45 -7.67
C MET A 31 -13.70 2.15 -8.17
N ILE A 32 -12.56 1.61 -7.79
CA ILE A 32 -11.27 2.03 -8.32
C ILE A 32 -10.97 1.13 -9.52
N ASP A 33 -10.76 1.75 -10.68
CA ASP A 33 -10.19 1.10 -11.86
C ASP A 33 -8.70 1.41 -11.91
N GLN A 34 -7.88 0.38 -11.95
CA GLN A 34 -6.43 0.50 -11.92
C GLN A 34 -5.83 -0.39 -13.01
N GLU A 35 -4.86 0.15 -13.75
CA GLU A 35 -4.16 -0.59 -14.79
C GLU A 35 -3.50 -1.84 -14.23
N TYR A 36 -3.67 -2.96 -14.94
CA TYR A 36 -3.01 -4.21 -14.59
C TYR A 36 -1.48 -4.08 -14.69
N GLN A 37 -0.80 -4.47 -13.63
CA GLN A 37 0.66 -4.46 -13.58
C GLN A 37 1.21 -5.83 -13.99
N ALA A 38 1.89 -5.89 -15.13
CA ALA A 38 2.42 -7.14 -15.68
C ALA A 38 3.43 -7.85 -14.75
N ARG A 39 4.04 -7.10 -13.82
CA ARG A 39 4.99 -7.62 -12.83
C ARG A 39 4.35 -8.01 -11.50
N LEU A 40 3.03 -8.19 -11.47
CA LEU A 40 2.27 -8.57 -10.27
C LEU A 40 2.84 -9.85 -9.61
N SER A 41 3.34 -10.80 -10.40
CA SER A 41 3.95 -12.04 -9.91
C SER A 41 5.26 -11.83 -9.14
N GLU A 42 5.92 -10.68 -9.30
CA GLU A 42 7.11 -10.33 -8.52
C GLU A 42 6.75 -9.87 -7.09
N GLY A 43 5.47 -9.66 -6.83
CA GLY A 43 4.96 -9.36 -5.51
C GLY A 43 4.58 -7.89 -5.31
N MET A 44 4.18 -7.61 -4.08
CA MET A 44 3.77 -6.30 -3.59
C MET A 44 4.76 -5.84 -2.52
N ILE A 45 5.09 -4.57 -2.53
CA ILE A 45 5.94 -3.96 -1.53
C ILE A 45 5.08 -3.07 -0.65
N ARG A 46 4.99 -3.40 0.64
CA ARG A 46 4.37 -2.55 1.66
C ARG A 46 5.42 -1.69 2.32
N CYS A 47 5.22 -0.40 2.29
CA CYS A 47 6.05 0.56 3.01
C CYS A 47 5.36 0.96 4.30
N TYR A 48 5.98 0.67 5.44
CA TYR A 48 5.53 1.12 6.74
C TYR A 48 6.10 2.50 7.02
N LEU A 49 5.23 3.45 7.37
CA LEU A 49 5.62 4.82 7.66
C LEU A 49 5.28 5.19 9.10
N VAL A 50 6.15 6.01 9.67
CA VAL A 50 5.90 6.75 10.92
C VAL A 50 5.97 8.22 10.59
N HIS A 51 4.83 8.91 10.64
CA HIS A 51 4.66 10.22 10.05
C HIS A 51 5.13 10.23 8.58
N GLU A 52 6.08 11.09 8.23
CA GLU A 52 6.65 11.22 6.88
C GLU A 52 7.82 10.26 6.59
N LYS A 53 8.21 9.40 7.54
CA LYS A 53 9.42 8.55 7.42
C LYS A 53 9.10 7.08 7.24
N VAL A 54 9.76 6.45 6.30
CA VAL A 54 9.71 5.00 6.11
C VAL A 54 10.47 4.31 7.23
N SER A 55 9.77 3.51 8.02
CA SER A 55 10.30 2.75 9.15
C SER A 55 10.64 1.29 8.81
N GLY A 56 10.22 0.82 7.64
CA GLY A 56 10.53 -0.52 7.16
C GLY A 56 9.68 -0.93 5.96
N PHE A 57 9.94 -2.14 5.49
CA PHE A 57 9.26 -2.70 4.32
C PHE A 57 8.76 -4.11 4.59
N GLY A 58 7.68 -4.48 3.90
CA GLY A 58 7.23 -5.85 3.74
C GLY A 58 7.19 -6.20 2.25
N HIS A 59 7.76 -7.31 1.85
CA HIS A 59 7.65 -7.83 0.50
C HIS A 59 6.86 -9.13 0.52
N GLN A 60 5.78 -9.20 -0.23
CA GLN A 60 4.87 -10.34 -0.26
C GLN A 60 4.60 -10.79 -1.69
N ALA A 61 4.82 -12.07 -1.98
CA ALA A 61 4.42 -12.66 -3.25
C ALA A 61 2.89 -12.60 -3.40
N ILE A 62 2.42 -12.22 -4.56
CA ILE A 62 0.99 -12.18 -4.90
C ILE A 62 0.68 -13.37 -5.78
N ASN A 63 -0.22 -14.22 -5.29
CA ASN A 63 -0.74 -15.37 -6.00
C ASN A 63 -2.12 -15.02 -6.57
N ALA A 64 -2.16 -14.18 -7.60
CA ALA A 64 -3.40 -13.72 -8.22
C ALA A 64 -3.28 -13.67 -9.74
N LEU A 65 -4.43 -13.76 -10.43
CA LEU A 65 -4.55 -13.63 -11.88
C LEU A 65 -3.67 -14.63 -12.66
N PHE A 66 -3.55 -15.86 -12.16
CA PHE A 66 -2.90 -16.91 -12.93
C PHE A 66 -3.75 -17.30 -14.13
N PRO A 67 -3.16 -17.41 -15.32
CA PRO A 67 -3.86 -17.96 -16.46
C PRO A 67 -4.28 -19.41 -16.15
N THR A 68 -5.58 -19.69 -16.27
CA THR A 68 -6.07 -21.07 -16.13
C THR A 68 -5.59 -21.88 -17.31
N PRO A 69 -4.90 -23.02 -17.10
CA PRO A 69 -4.49 -23.89 -18.22
C PRO A 69 -5.71 -24.29 -19.05
N PRO A 70 -5.58 -24.38 -20.38
CA PRO A 70 -6.68 -24.79 -21.26
C PRO A 70 -7.30 -26.11 -20.80
N GLY A 71 -8.64 -26.12 -20.56
CA GLY A 71 -9.38 -27.30 -20.13
C GLY A 71 -9.33 -27.63 -18.64
N ALA A 72 -8.63 -26.83 -17.81
CA ALA A 72 -8.65 -26.99 -16.37
C ALA A 72 -9.91 -26.30 -15.76
N ALA A 73 -10.43 -26.89 -14.67
CA ALA A 73 -11.41 -26.20 -13.86
C ALA A 73 -10.78 -24.97 -13.20
N PRO A 74 -11.57 -23.89 -12.93
CA PRO A 74 -11.07 -22.74 -12.19
C PRO A 74 -10.44 -23.22 -10.88
N MET A 75 -9.15 -22.99 -10.70
CA MET A 75 -8.45 -23.33 -9.47
C MET A 75 -8.93 -22.39 -8.35
N GLU A 76 -9.08 -22.94 -7.14
CA GLU A 76 -9.16 -22.08 -5.97
C GLU A 76 -7.88 -21.25 -5.86
N ALA A 77 -8.04 -19.99 -5.48
CA ALA A 77 -6.92 -19.10 -5.31
C ALA A 77 -5.93 -19.67 -4.30
N PRO A 78 -4.65 -19.80 -4.64
CA PRO A 78 -3.66 -20.20 -3.66
C PRO A 78 -3.58 -19.14 -2.55
N GLU A 79 -3.24 -19.57 -1.34
CA GLU A 79 -2.99 -18.66 -0.23
C GLU A 79 -1.89 -17.66 -0.60
N PRO A 80 -1.98 -16.41 -0.12
CA PRO A 80 -0.93 -15.43 -0.31
C PRO A 80 0.41 -15.99 0.18
N GLY A 81 1.47 -15.74 -0.57
CA GLY A 81 2.82 -16.10 -0.15
C GLY A 81 3.23 -15.40 1.16
N PRO A 82 4.27 -15.87 1.83
CA PRO A 82 4.78 -15.26 3.04
C PRO A 82 5.20 -13.82 2.77
N ARG A 83 5.05 -12.96 3.78
CA ARG A 83 5.60 -11.61 3.77
C ARG A 83 6.96 -11.59 4.45
N PHE A 84 7.96 -11.11 3.72
CA PHE A 84 9.30 -10.91 4.24
C PHE A 84 9.48 -9.46 4.66
N TYR A 85 9.93 -9.25 5.90
CA TYR A 85 10.14 -7.92 6.45
C TYR A 85 11.59 -7.47 6.32
N HIS A 86 11.78 -6.20 5.99
CA HIS A 86 13.10 -5.61 5.77
C HIS A 86 13.22 -4.28 6.50
N PRO A 87 14.44 -3.94 6.98
CA PRO A 87 14.69 -2.65 7.62
C PRO A 87 14.58 -1.51 6.58
N PRO A 88 14.41 -0.26 7.04
CA PRO A 88 14.31 0.91 6.16
C PRO A 88 15.60 1.19 5.35
N THR A 89 16.68 0.47 5.65
CA THR A 89 17.98 0.56 4.95
C THR A 89 18.16 -0.49 3.86
N LYS A 90 17.14 -1.30 3.56
CA LYS A 90 17.20 -2.33 2.51
C LYS A 90 17.57 -1.68 1.16
N PRO A 91 18.72 -2.04 0.54
CA PRO A 91 19.25 -1.34 -0.64
C PRO A 91 18.27 -1.30 -1.81
N GLU A 92 17.58 -2.40 -2.09
CA GLU A 92 16.67 -2.56 -3.23
C GLU A 92 15.47 -1.61 -3.17
N PHE A 93 15.12 -1.10 -1.97
CA PHE A 93 13.96 -0.23 -1.77
C PHE A 93 14.33 1.24 -1.50
N GLN A 94 15.59 1.63 -1.66
CA GLN A 94 16.01 3.01 -1.35
C GLN A 94 15.42 4.01 -2.33
N THR A 95 15.27 3.67 -3.60
CA THR A 95 14.59 4.52 -4.59
C THR A 95 13.13 4.76 -4.19
N LEU A 96 12.40 3.71 -3.81
CA LEU A 96 11.01 3.81 -3.35
C LEU A 96 10.90 4.66 -2.08
N LYS A 97 11.80 4.42 -1.11
CA LYS A 97 11.86 5.21 0.12
C LYS A 97 12.08 6.69 -0.18
N HIS A 98 13.05 7.00 -1.06
CA HIS A 98 13.34 8.37 -1.44
C HIS A 98 12.10 9.05 -2.04
N HIS A 99 11.46 8.44 -3.03
CA HIS A 99 10.23 8.99 -3.63
C HIS A 99 9.11 9.18 -2.62
N LEU A 100 8.91 8.22 -1.72
CA LEU A 100 7.90 8.37 -0.67
C LEU A 100 8.16 9.58 0.22
N GLU A 101 9.38 9.68 0.76
CA GLU A 101 9.72 10.70 1.75
C GLU A 101 9.87 12.10 1.17
N THR A 102 10.22 12.25 -0.12
CA THR A 102 10.54 13.54 -0.73
C THR A 102 9.50 14.06 -1.72
N GLU A 103 8.66 13.18 -2.25
CA GLU A 103 7.71 13.55 -3.30
C GLU A 103 6.27 13.18 -2.92
N TRP A 104 6.00 11.90 -2.63
CA TRP A 104 4.63 11.41 -2.54
C TRP A 104 3.96 11.78 -1.23
N VAL A 105 4.65 11.69 -0.08
CA VAL A 105 4.07 12.11 1.20
C VAL A 105 3.80 13.62 1.20
N PRO A 106 4.74 14.50 0.78
CA PRO A 106 4.45 15.93 0.63
C PRO A 106 3.29 16.20 -0.33
N THR A 107 3.25 15.56 -1.49
CA THR A 107 2.15 15.71 -2.45
C THR A 107 0.80 15.29 -1.86
N ALA A 108 0.76 14.18 -1.13
CA ALA A 108 -0.46 13.72 -0.47
C ALA A 108 -0.92 14.71 0.62
N GLN A 109 0.02 15.30 1.37
CA GLN A 109 -0.28 16.33 2.35
C GLN A 109 -0.92 17.57 1.71
N ASP A 110 -0.34 18.04 0.60
CA ASP A 110 -0.86 19.18 -0.15
C ASP A 110 -2.25 18.90 -0.73
N LEU A 111 -2.45 17.73 -1.35
CA LEU A 111 -3.72 17.35 -1.97
C LEU A 111 -4.85 17.12 -0.96
N LEU A 112 -4.51 16.64 0.24
CA LEU A 112 -5.47 16.30 1.28
C LEU A 112 -5.57 17.36 2.37
N GLU A 113 -4.82 18.46 2.24
CA GLU A 113 -4.73 19.56 3.21
C GLU A 113 -4.40 19.04 4.63
N ILE A 114 -3.42 18.10 4.72
CA ILE A 114 -2.99 17.49 5.97
C ILE A 114 -1.66 18.12 6.42
N ASP A 115 -1.68 18.79 7.55
CA ASP A 115 -0.45 19.28 8.18
C ASP A 115 0.45 18.11 8.62
N ALA A 116 1.76 18.34 8.65
CA ALA A 116 2.74 17.33 9.09
C ALA A 116 2.45 16.77 10.49
N ASP A 117 1.95 17.61 11.39
CA ASP A 117 1.55 17.22 12.76
C ASP A 117 0.31 16.32 12.81
N ASN A 118 -0.46 16.26 11.73
CA ASN A 118 -1.69 15.48 11.61
C ASN A 118 -1.51 14.20 10.79
N LEU A 119 -0.30 13.93 10.26
CA LEU A 119 0.00 12.65 9.65
C LEU A 119 -0.18 11.51 10.67
N PRO A 120 -0.66 10.34 10.23
CA PRO A 120 -0.78 9.18 11.12
C PRO A 120 0.58 8.82 11.73
N ILE A 121 0.60 8.46 13.02
CA ILE A 121 1.83 7.99 13.67
C ILE A 121 2.31 6.70 13.02
N LEU A 122 1.40 5.81 12.66
CA LEU A 122 1.70 4.58 11.95
C LEU A 122 0.69 4.36 10.83
N TRP A 123 1.18 4.19 9.63
CA TRP A 123 0.41 3.90 8.44
C TRP A 123 1.24 3.12 7.43
N ASP A 124 0.63 2.63 6.39
CA ASP A 124 1.36 1.94 5.32
C ASP A 124 0.82 2.27 3.93
N CYS A 125 1.69 2.11 2.94
CA CYS A 125 1.37 2.20 1.52
C CYS A 125 1.81 0.93 0.82
N ASP A 126 0.92 0.38 0.01
CA ASP A 126 1.17 -0.80 -0.81
C ASP A 126 1.48 -0.40 -2.25
N PHE A 127 2.55 -0.96 -2.78
CA PHE A 127 3.04 -0.70 -4.12
C PHE A 127 3.17 -1.98 -4.94
N LEU A 128 2.73 -1.91 -6.18
CA LEU A 128 3.07 -2.89 -7.21
C LEU A 128 4.28 -2.41 -7.99
N LEU A 129 5.00 -3.36 -8.59
CA LEU A 129 6.10 -3.04 -9.50
C LEU A 129 5.53 -2.69 -10.87
N GLY A 130 5.77 -1.47 -11.30
CA GLY A 130 5.48 -0.99 -12.65
C GLY A 130 6.54 -1.45 -13.67
N PRO A 131 6.46 -1.00 -14.92
CA PRO A 131 7.48 -1.26 -15.92
C PRO A 131 8.86 -0.79 -15.46
N LYS A 132 9.91 -1.52 -15.82
CA LYS A 132 11.27 -1.04 -15.57
C LYS A 132 11.59 0.15 -16.47
N LYS A 133 12.36 1.10 -15.94
CA LYS A 133 12.95 2.17 -16.74
C LYS A 133 13.99 1.60 -17.73
N GLU A 134 14.39 2.39 -18.71
CA GLU A 134 15.43 2.00 -19.69
C GLU A 134 16.77 1.63 -19.04
N ASN A 135 17.10 2.23 -17.92
CA ASN A 135 18.30 1.94 -17.14
C ASN A 135 18.15 0.70 -16.23
N GLY A 136 17.02 -0.01 -16.29
CA GLY A 136 16.73 -1.21 -15.50
C GLY A 136 16.19 -0.95 -14.09
N GLU A 137 16.05 0.30 -13.67
CA GLU A 137 15.44 0.65 -12.37
C GLU A 137 13.97 0.29 -12.32
N ASP A 138 13.51 -0.07 -11.13
CA ASP A 138 12.10 -0.33 -10.86
C ASP A 138 11.30 0.98 -10.82
N THR A 139 10.08 0.90 -11.33
CA THR A 139 9.04 1.89 -11.05
C THR A 139 8.00 1.30 -10.12
N TYR A 140 7.24 2.14 -9.46
CA TYR A 140 6.30 1.74 -8.42
C TYR A 140 4.93 2.37 -8.67
N VAL A 141 3.88 1.57 -8.50
CA VAL A 141 2.49 1.99 -8.65
C VAL A 141 1.80 1.82 -7.32
N LEU A 142 1.37 2.94 -6.73
CA LEU A 142 0.60 2.93 -5.48
C LEU A 142 -0.74 2.24 -5.71
N CYS A 143 -1.09 1.27 -4.87
CA CYS A 143 -2.37 0.57 -4.95
C CYS A 143 -3.24 0.72 -3.70
N GLU A 144 -2.67 0.95 -2.53
CA GLU A 144 -3.42 1.09 -1.30
C GLU A 144 -2.69 1.97 -0.29
N ILE A 145 -3.47 2.73 0.51
CA ILE A 145 -2.98 3.46 1.69
C ILE A 145 -3.83 3.02 2.88
N ASN A 146 -3.20 2.53 3.95
CA ASN A 146 -3.85 2.11 5.17
C ASN A 146 -3.44 3.02 6.34
N VAL A 147 -4.40 3.70 6.94
CA VAL A 147 -4.19 4.64 8.06
C VAL A 147 -4.74 4.13 9.40
N SER A 148 -5.32 2.93 9.40
CA SER A 148 -5.87 2.29 10.59
C SER A 148 -5.60 0.78 10.58
N SER A 149 -5.56 0.18 11.76
CA SER A 149 -5.32 -1.26 11.93
C SER A 149 -3.98 -1.75 11.36
N VAL A 150 -2.99 -0.85 11.29
CA VAL A 150 -1.65 -1.15 10.83
C VAL A 150 -0.83 -1.71 11.98
N ALA A 151 -0.18 -2.85 11.76
CA ALA A 151 0.71 -3.44 12.74
C ALA A 151 2.14 -2.85 12.62
N PRO A 152 2.88 -2.70 13.74
CA PRO A 152 4.20 -2.09 13.77
C PRO A 152 5.28 -3.05 13.24
N TYR A 153 5.34 -3.21 11.95
CA TYR A 153 6.35 -4.03 11.26
C TYR A 153 7.29 -3.17 10.40
N PRO A 154 8.52 -3.65 10.21
CA PRO A 154 9.24 -4.68 10.96
C PRO A 154 9.46 -4.26 12.42
N ALA A 155 10.06 -5.14 13.25
CA ALA A 155 10.30 -4.84 14.67
C ALA A 155 11.08 -3.54 14.90
N SER A 156 11.95 -3.14 13.96
CA SER A 156 12.67 -1.86 13.98
C SER A 156 11.74 -0.64 13.93
N ALA A 157 10.51 -0.75 13.43
CA ALA A 157 9.55 0.35 13.39
C ALA A 157 9.12 0.81 14.80
N VAL A 158 9.19 -0.06 15.80
CA VAL A 158 8.75 0.24 17.18
C VAL A 158 9.50 1.44 17.76
N SER A 159 10.82 1.55 17.55
CA SER A 159 11.59 2.69 18.03
C SER A 159 11.12 4.01 17.40
N TYR A 160 10.87 4.03 16.09
CA TYR A 160 10.34 5.21 15.40
C TYR A 160 8.97 5.63 15.94
N ILE A 161 8.09 4.67 16.22
CA ILE A 161 6.75 4.93 16.78
C ILE A 161 6.87 5.53 18.19
N VAL A 162 7.75 4.98 19.02
CA VAL A 162 7.97 5.48 20.38
C VAL A 162 8.46 6.93 20.35
N ASP A 163 9.44 7.24 19.50
CA ASP A 163 10.00 8.57 19.36
C ASP A 163 8.96 9.57 18.85
N ALA A 164 8.22 9.21 17.79
CA ALA A 164 7.16 10.05 17.25
C ALA A 164 6.04 10.30 18.28
N THR A 165 5.60 9.26 18.98
CA THR A 165 4.59 9.37 20.03
C THR A 165 5.05 10.28 21.17
N ALA A 166 6.30 10.14 21.61
CA ALA A 166 6.88 10.98 22.64
C ALA A 166 6.90 12.47 22.24
N VAL A 167 7.21 12.77 20.97
CA VAL A 167 7.15 14.14 20.42
C VAL A 167 5.72 14.67 20.44
N GLN A 168 4.75 13.90 19.95
CA GLN A 168 3.33 14.31 19.91
C GLN A 168 2.76 14.57 21.30
N VAL A 169 3.07 13.72 22.28
CA VAL A 169 2.64 13.92 23.68
C VAL A 169 3.21 15.20 24.27
N ARG A 170 4.50 15.51 24.01
CA ARG A 170 5.11 16.77 24.48
C ARG A 170 4.44 17.99 23.86
N ARG A 171 4.21 17.99 22.55
CA ARG A 171 3.53 19.08 21.83
C ARG A 171 2.10 19.29 22.34
N SER A 172 1.35 18.22 22.56
CA SER A 172 -0.02 18.29 23.09
C SER A 172 -0.08 18.87 24.50
N ARG A 173 0.90 18.56 25.36
CA ARG A 173 1.00 19.16 26.70
C ARG A 173 1.29 20.66 26.63
N GLN A 174 2.27 21.07 25.82
CA GLN A 174 2.60 22.49 25.66
C GLN A 174 1.41 23.30 25.13
N ARG A 175 0.65 22.79 24.16
CA ARG A 175 -0.55 23.48 23.65
C ARG A 175 -1.62 23.69 24.75
N ARG A 176 -1.80 22.74 25.66
CA ARG A 176 -2.77 22.89 26.80
C ARG A 176 -2.32 23.93 27.79
N ASP A 177 -1.03 24.04 28.06
CA ASP A 177 -0.49 25.00 29.01
C ASP A 177 -0.61 26.48 28.52
N PHE A 178 -0.70 26.68 27.19
CA PHE A 178 -0.91 28.01 26.58
C PHE A 178 -2.39 28.41 26.46
N THR A 179 -3.32 27.50 26.69
CA THR A 179 -4.78 27.75 26.57
C THR A 179 -5.46 27.92 27.92
N GLN A 180 -4.73 27.89 29.02
CA GLN A 180 -5.15 28.25 30.37
C GLN A 180 -4.60 29.62 30.75
#